data_c2a731a08d463827c8f64d0b5c4876cc
#
_entry.id   c2a731a08d463827c8f64d0b5c4876cc
#
_cell.length_a   1.000
_cell.length_b   1.000
_cell.length_c   1.000
_cell.angle_alpha   90.00
_cell.angle_beta   90.00
_cell.angle_gamma   90.00
#
_symmetry.space_group_name_H-M   'P 1'
#
loop_
_entity.id
_entity.type
_entity.pdbx_description
1 polymer ?
#
loop_
_entity_poly.entity_id
_entity_poly.type
_entity_poly.pdbx_seq_one_letter_code
_entity_poly.pdbx_strand_id
1 'polypeptide(L)'
;MKRLFIGLTLLMLSSITFASESDWQVIQNKAQGQTVYFYAWGGSNEINNYLRWANKALQEQYGVTLKHVKVTDIAESISQLLAEKTANKNSNGSVGMLWVNGENFKSMKQQQLLGKAFVAQLPNWRYVDKLLPVSSDFSEPTLGLEAPWGVGQLVFIYDRNTITTPPDSFSALLEYAQQHPQKISYPKPPAFHGVSFLKAALLELTDNNPQLYRAVDNKIFQKISAPLWAYLDKLHAVAWQNGQQFPANGGETLKLLDDKQLDIAISFNPNEVISAQANGTLAKSTATYAMQSGALSNIHFLAIPWNASAREGALVAINFLLSPEAQSKKGDLAVWGDPTVLQKQYVTGSAKKTTLFKSIPEPHPSWQTALELEWQKRYGF
;
A
#
# COMPACT_ATOMS: atom_id res chain seq x y z
N MET A 1 -32.03 47.41 -37.02
CA MET A 1 -32.59 46.38 -36.11
C MET A 1 -31.45 45.42 -35.70
N LYS A 2 -30.86 45.65 -34.54
CA LYS A 2 -29.78 44.77 -33.96
C LYS A 2 -30.46 43.78 -33.01
N ARG A 3 -30.38 42.48 -33.31
CA ARG A 3 -30.87 41.42 -32.42
C ARG A 3 -29.76 41.06 -31.46
N LEU A 4 -30.01 41.26 -30.15
CA LEU A 4 -29.18 40.89 -29.03
C LEU A 4 -29.46 39.42 -28.70
N PHE A 5 -28.47 38.53 -28.85
CA PHE A 5 -28.55 37.16 -28.38
C PHE A 5 -28.00 37.12 -26.96
N ILE A 6 -28.85 36.89 -25.96
CA ILE A 6 -28.47 36.62 -24.56
C ILE A 6 -28.26 35.12 -24.48
N GLY A 7 -27.00 34.68 -24.38
CA GLY A 7 -26.63 33.31 -24.09
C GLY A 7 -26.77 33.02 -22.59
N LEU A 8 -27.73 32.17 -22.24
CA LEU A 8 -27.94 31.68 -20.87
C LEU A 8 -26.96 30.55 -20.61
N THR A 9 -25.86 30.84 -19.90
CA THR A 9 -24.91 29.82 -19.47
C THR A 9 -25.46 29.14 -18.22
N LEU A 10 -25.94 27.90 -18.37
CA LEU A 10 -26.38 27.04 -17.25
C LEU A 10 -25.14 26.54 -16.53
N LEU A 11 -24.83 27.11 -15.37
CA LEU A 11 -23.86 26.51 -14.42
C LEU A 11 -24.52 25.27 -13.78
N MET A 12 -24.09 24.08 -14.19
CA MET A 12 -24.38 22.85 -13.43
C MET A 12 -23.53 22.84 -12.16
N LEU A 13 -24.09 23.29 -11.06
CA LEU A 13 -23.58 23.00 -9.73
C LEU A 13 -23.83 21.50 -9.44
N SER A 14 -22.79 20.68 -9.52
CA SER A 14 -22.81 19.32 -8.98
C SER A 14 -22.84 19.42 -7.45
N SER A 15 -24.03 19.27 -6.88
CA SER A 15 -24.25 19.15 -5.46
C SER A 15 -23.57 17.86 -4.97
N ILE A 16 -22.47 17.96 -4.24
CA ILE A 16 -21.90 16.86 -3.47
C ILE A 16 -22.86 16.65 -2.29
N THR A 17 -23.80 15.73 -2.44
CA THR A 17 -24.71 15.31 -1.36
C THR A 17 -23.90 14.46 -0.39
N PHE A 18 -23.53 15.00 0.76
CA PHE A 18 -23.13 14.20 1.90
C PHE A 18 -24.38 13.39 2.35
N ALA A 19 -24.17 12.08 2.63
CA ALA A 19 -25.25 11.26 3.19
C ALA A 19 -25.77 11.91 4.47
N SER A 20 -27.10 11.96 4.62
CA SER A 20 -27.71 12.50 5.83
C SER A 20 -27.39 11.58 7.02
N GLU A 21 -27.37 12.09 8.23
CA GLU A 21 -27.13 11.32 9.45
C GLU A 21 -28.14 10.17 9.59
N SER A 22 -29.36 10.36 9.09
CA SER A 22 -30.43 9.35 9.01
C SER A 22 -30.06 8.18 8.07
N ASP A 23 -29.40 8.45 6.94
CA ASP A 23 -29.02 7.41 5.98
C ASP A 23 -27.93 6.52 6.53
N TRP A 24 -26.97 7.09 7.27
CA TRP A 24 -25.91 6.34 7.92
C TRP A 24 -26.45 5.43 9.03
N GLN A 25 -27.41 5.90 9.83
CA GLN A 25 -28.04 5.09 10.87
C GLN A 25 -28.78 3.87 10.29
N VAL A 26 -29.39 4.01 9.12
CA VAL A 26 -30.01 2.88 8.41
C VAL A 26 -28.95 1.84 8.01
N ILE A 27 -27.78 2.29 7.54
CA ILE A 27 -26.65 1.39 7.21
C ILE A 27 -26.19 0.65 8.47
N GLN A 28 -25.96 1.36 9.59
CA GLN A 28 -25.53 0.75 10.84
C GLN A 28 -26.55 -0.30 11.36
N ASN A 29 -27.85 -0.01 11.31
CA ASN A 29 -28.88 -0.95 11.73
C ASN A 29 -28.87 -2.23 10.88
N LYS A 30 -28.69 -2.13 9.57
CA LYS A 30 -28.58 -3.28 8.67
C LYS A 30 -27.28 -4.06 8.86
N ALA A 31 -26.20 -3.42 9.29
CA ALA A 31 -24.92 -4.04 9.51
C ALA A 31 -24.87 -4.93 10.76
N GLN A 32 -25.78 -4.72 11.73
CA GLN A 32 -25.81 -5.50 12.97
C GLN A 32 -25.91 -7.01 12.70
N GLY A 33 -25.05 -7.78 13.35
CA GLY A 33 -24.95 -9.23 13.20
C GLY A 33 -24.23 -9.71 11.94
N GLN A 34 -23.84 -8.79 11.04
CA GLN A 34 -23.10 -9.17 9.83
C GLN A 34 -21.65 -9.56 10.12
N THR A 35 -21.15 -10.53 9.35
CA THR A 35 -19.74 -10.91 9.34
C THR A 35 -19.10 -10.47 8.04
N VAL A 36 -18.07 -9.63 8.15
CA VAL A 36 -17.26 -9.13 7.04
C VAL A 36 -15.98 -9.93 6.92
N TYR A 37 -15.81 -10.68 5.86
CA TYR A 37 -14.57 -11.38 5.54
C TYR A 37 -13.61 -10.39 4.92
N PHE A 38 -12.59 -9.97 5.68
CA PHE A 38 -11.59 -9.00 5.27
C PHE A 38 -10.33 -9.72 4.78
N TYR A 39 -10.12 -9.69 3.49
CA TYR A 39 -8.94 -10.25 2.85
C TYR A 39 -7.81 -9.22 2.89
N ALA A 40 -6.79 -9.53 3.67
CA ALA A 40 -5.66 -8.65 3.91
C ALA A 40 -4.37 -9.44 4.12
N TRP A 41 -3.24 -8.85 3.82
CA TRP A 41 -1.94 -9.44 4.06
C TRP A 41 -1.76 -9.83 5.53
N GLY A 42 -1.30 -11.05 5.77
CA GLY A 42 -1.21 -11.66 7.10
C GLY A 42 0.21 -11.85 7.64
N GLY A 43 1.23 -11.32 6.95
CA GLY A 43 2.64 -11.60 7.24
C GLY A 43 3.25 -10.82 8.41
N SER A 44 2.51 -9.90 9.09
CA SER A 44 2.98 -9.17 10.27
C SER A 44 2.11 -9.47 11.50
N ASN A 45 2.76 -9.73 12.63
CA ASN A 45 2.09 -9.90 13.91
C ASN A 45 1.42 -8.59 14.38
N GLU A 46 2.05 -7.46 14.14
CA GLU A 46 1.56 -6.12 14.49
C GLU A 46 0.23 -5.84 13.80
N ILE A 47 0.17 -6.06 12.49
CA ILE A 47 -1.05 -5.92 11.68
C ILE A 47 -2.13 -6.89 12.17
N ASN A 48 -1.77 -8.15 12.38
CA ASN A 48 -2.70 -9.17 12.86
C ASN A 48 -3.27 -8.81 14.24
N ASN A 49 -2.44 -8.25 15.14
CA ASN A 49 -2.86 -7.79 16.48
C ASN A 49 -3.80 -6.60 16.39
N TYR A 50 -3.47 -5.62 15.53
CA TYR A 50 -4.34 -4.47 15.28
C TYR A 50 -5.70 -4.91 14.75
N LEU A 51 -5.75 -5.81 13.77
CA LEU A 51 -7.01 -6.30 13.20
C LEU A 51 -7.84 -7.11 14.20
N ARG A 52 -7.21 -7.85 15.13
CA ARG A 52 -7.93 -8.50 16.24
C ARG A 52 -8.57 -7.47 17.17
N TRP A 53 -7.83 -6.42 17.51
CA TRP A 53 -8.36 -5.30 18.30
C TRP A 53 -9.52 -4.61 17.56
N ALA A 54 -9.37 -4.33 16.27
CA ALA A 54 -10.40 -3.69 15.45
C ALA A 54 -11.68 -4.53 15.39
N ASN A 55 -11.55 -5.85 15.25
CA ASN A 55 -12.72 -6.76 15.32
C ASN A 55 -13.44 -6.67 16.64
N LYS A 56 -12.72 -6.69 17.77
CA LYS A 56 -13.33 -6.56 19.10
C LYS A 56 -14.09 -5.24 19.24
N ALA A 57 -13.48 -4.12 18.87
CA ALA A 57 -14.11 -2.81 18.92
C ALA A 57 -15.35 -2.71 18.01
N LEU A 58 -15.29 -3.27 16.79
CA LEU A 58 -16.43 -3.33 15.88
C LEU A 58 -17.59 -4.14 16.44
N GLN A 59 -17.32 -5.27 17.07
CA GLN A 59 -18.35 -6.09 17.71
C GLN A 59 -19.02 -5.34 18.89
N GLU A 60 -18.22 -4.70 19.73
CA GLU A 60 -18.72 -3.98 20.91
C GLU A 60 -19.50 -2.71 20.55
N GLN A 61 -19.07 -1.96 19.53
CA GLN A 61 -19.65 -0.67 19.16
C GLN A 61 -20.78 -0.78 18.15
N TYR A 62 -20.71 -1.75 17.22
CA TYR A 62 -21.59 -1.82 16.05
C TYR A 62 -22.25 -3.19 15.83
N GLY A 63 -21.92 -4.20 16.61
CA GLY A 63 -22.41 -5.57 16.41
C GLY A 63 -21.91 -6.21 15.10
N VAL A 64 -20.82 -5.72 14.51
CA VAL A 64 -20.23 -6.20 13.26
C VAL A 64 -19.01 -7.06 13.57
N THR A 65 -18.93 -8.25 12.99
CA THR A 65 -17.75 -9.12 13.09
C THR A 65 -16.81 -8.88 11.89
N LEU A 66 -15.56 -8.52 12.15
CA LEU A 66 -14.49 -8.39 11.14
C LEU A 66 -13.61 -9.65 11.17
N LYS A 67 -13.78 -10.53 10.21
CA LYS A 67 -12.99 -11.76 10.11
C LYS A 67 -11.82 -11.58 9.16
N HIS A 68 -10.60 -11.43 9.70
CA HIS A 68 -9.39 -11.35 8.90
C HIS A 68 -9.10 -12.68 8.19
N VAL A 69 -9.16 -12.67 6.88
CA VAL A 69 -8.72 -13.75 6.00
C VAL A 69 -7.32 -13.40 5.52
N LYS A 70 -6.34 -14.10 6.07
CA LYS A 70 -4.92 -13.84 5.76
C LYS A 70 -4.58 -14.34 4.38
N VAL A 71 -4.03 -13.47 3.55
CA VAL A 71 -3.49 -13.81 2.24
C VAL A 71 -1.99 -13.49 2.20
N THR A 72 -1.27 -14.22 1.36
CA THR A 72 0.16 -13.95 1.11
C THR A 72 0.29 -12.81 0.09
N ASP A 73 -0.58 -12.82 -0.91
CA ASP A 73 -0.70 -11.76 -1.92
C ASP A 73 -2.18 -11.48 -2.21
N ILE A 74 -2.56 -10.22 -2.36
CA ILE A 74 -3.95 -9.83 -2.64
C ILE A 74 -4.42 -10.26 -4.04
N ALA A 75 -3.51 -10.51 -4.98
CA ALA A 75 -3.81 -11.06 -6.30
C ALA A 75 -4.54 -12.42 -6.24
N GLU A 76 -4.32 -13.21 -5.16
CA GLU A 76 -5.07 -14.46 -4.91
C GLU A 76 -6.57 -14.18 -4.76
N SER A 77 -6.90 -13.12 -4.01
CA SER A 77 -8.28 -12.69 -3.78
C SER A 77 -8.95 -12.17 -5.05
N ILE A 78 -8.17 -11.52 -5.93
CA ILE A 78 -8.67 -11.05 -7.23
C ILE A 78 -8.97 -12.24 -8.15
N SER A 79 -8.11 -13.25 -8.16
CA SER A 79 -8.35 -14.49 -8.89
C SER A 79 -9.62 -15.20 -8.42
N GLN A 80 -9.88 -15.21 -7.10
CA GLN A 80 -11.11 -15.75 -6.52
C GLN A 80 -12.34 -14.95 -6.96
N LEU A 81 -12.29 -13.62 -6.93
CA LEU A 81 -13.37 -12.76 -7.41
C LEU A 81 -13.66 -12.98 -8.90
N LEU A 82 -12.62 -13.17 -9.72
CA LEU A 82 -12.79 -13.51 -11.14
C LEU A 82 -13.48 -14.85 -11.34
N ALA A 83 -13.13 -15.86 -10.55
CA ALA A 83 -13.79 -17.16 -10.59
C ALA A 83 -15.27 -17.04 -10.19
N GLU A 84 -15.60 -16.27 -9.15
CA GLU A 84 -16.98 -15.99 -8.76
C GLU A 84 -17.76 -15.25 -9.87
N LYS A 85 -17.12 -14.28 -10.54
CA LYS A 85 -17.75 -13.55 -11.65
C LYS A 85 -18.02 -14.47 -12.84
N THR A 86 -17.05 -15.31 -13.20
CA THR A 86 -17.22 -16.32 -14.28
C THR A 86 -18.32 -17.31 -13.97
N ALA A 87 -18.49 -17.68 -12.69
CA ALA A 87 -19.59 -18.53 -12.20
C ALA A 87 -20.93 -17.79 -12.06
N ASN A 88 -21.04 -16.50 -12.47
CA ASN A 88 -22.22 -15.65 -12.32
C ASN A 88 -22.70 -15.50 -10.87
N LYS A 89 -21.79 -15.59 -9.88
CA LYS A 89 -22.09 -15.40 -8.46
C LYS A 89 -22.19 -13.91 -8.13
N ASN A 90 -23.30 -13.28 -8.50
CA ASN A 90 -23.50 -11.83 -8.39
C ASN A 90 -23.93 -11.35 -6.98
N SER A 91 -24.10 -12.25 -6.03
CA SER A 91 -24.41 -11.97 -4.62
C SER A 91 -23.79 -13.04 -3.73
N ASN A 92 -23.75 -12.79 -2.42
CA ASN A 92 -23.18 -13.70 -1.43
C ASN A 92 -21.75 -14.15 -1.78
N GLY A 93 -20.94 -13.20 -2.26
CA GLY A 93 -19.52 -13.40 -2.51
C GLY A 93 -18.77 -13.78 -1.24
N SER A 94 -17.70 -14.52 -1.40
CA SER A 94 -16.84 -14.94 -0.28
C SER A 94 -15.98 -13.81 0.29
N VAL A 95 -15.67 -12.81 -0.55
CA VAL A 95 -14.85 -11.65 -0.18
C VAL A 95 -15.77 -10.51 0.27
N GLY A 96 -15.67 -10.09 1.53
CA GLY A 96 -16.46 -9.00 2.08
C GLY A 96 -15.82 -7.63 1.84
N MET A 97 -14.52 -7.51 2.08
CA MET A 97 -13.71 -6.35 1.76
C MET A 97 -12.25 -6.76 1.57
N LEU A 98 -11.45 -5.90 0.91
CA LEU A 98 -10.04 -6.14 0.62
C LEU A 98 -9.18 -4.95 1.02
N TRP A 99 -7.95 -5.25 1.44
CA TRP A 99 -6.85 -4.29 1.44
C TRP A 99 -6.21 -4.32 0.05
N VAL A 100 -6.33 -3.24 -0.71
CA VAL A 100 -5.84 -3.15 -2.09
C VAL A 100 -4.95 -1.93 -2.30
N ASN A 101 -4.17 -1.97 -3.36
CA ASN A 101 -3.46 -0.84 -3.90
C ASN A 101 -3.01 -1.11 -5.34
N GLY A 102 -2.70 -0.04 -6.06
CA GLY A 102 -2.01 -0.02 -7.33
C GLY A 102 -2.64 -0.87 -8.43
N GLU A 103 -1.87 -1.83 -8.93
CA GLU A 103 -2.29 -2.67 -10.05
C GLU A 103 -3.49 -3.55 -9.70
N ASN A 104 -3.61 -3.96 -8.43
CA ASN A 104 -4.73 -4.76 -7.96
C ASN A 104 -6.05 -3.97 -8.06
N PHE A 105 -6.05 -2.71 -7.63
CA PHE A 105 -7.19 -1.83 -7.80
C PHE A 105 -7.50 -1.61 -9.28
N LYS A 106 -6.50 -1.30 -10.10
CA LYS A 106 -6.66 -1.14 -11.55
C LYS A 106 -7.25 -2.39 -12.20
N SER A 107 -6.73 -3.57 -11.86
CA SER A 107 -7.25 -4.85 -12.34
C SER A 107 -8.71 -5.05 -11.95
N MET A 108 -9.07 -4.82 -10.69
CA MET A 108 -10.46 -4.92 -10.21
C MET A 108 -11.38 -3.96 -10.96
N LYS A 109 -10.93 -2.73 -11.22
CA LYS A 109 -11.70 -1.71 -11.94
C LYS A 109 -11.94 -2.13 -13.38
N GLN A 110 -10.88 -2.53 -14.11
CA GLN A 110 -10.97 -2.98 -15.50
C GLN A 110 -11.87 -4.20 -15.67
N GLN A 111 -11.84 -5.12 -14.71
CA GLN A 111 -12.62 -6.34 -14.72
C GLN A 111 -13.98 -6.20 -14.05
N GLN A 112 -14.37 -4.96 -13.65
CA GLN A 112 -15.66 -4.66 -13.00
C GLN A 112 -15.91 -5.54 -11.77
N LEU A 113 -14.90 -5.71 -10.92
CA LEU A 113 -14.96 -6.49 -9.67
C LEU A 113 -15.29 -5.62 -8.45
N LEU A 114 -15.35 -4.30 -8.61
CA LEU A 114 -15.64 -3.35 -7.55
C LEU A 114 -17.16 -3.13 -7.42
N GLY A 115 -17.59 -2.88 -6.19
CA GLY A 115 -18.95 -2.46 -5.89
C GLY A 115 -19.20 -0.99 -6.30
N LYS A 116 -20.37 -0.45 -5.91
CA LYS A 116 -20.67 0.96 -6.14
C LYS A 116 -19.76 1.86 -5.31
N ALA A 117 -19.46 3.05 -5.81
CA ALA A 117 -18.75 4.10 -5.06
C ALA A 117 -19.40 4.33 -3.70
N PHE A 118 -18.56 4.48 -2.66
CA PHE A 118 -19.08 4.50 -1.29
C PHE A 118 -18.40 5.52 -0.38
N VAL A 119 -17.23 6.03 -0.75
CA VAL A 119 -16.40 6.86 0.13
C VAL A 119 -17.13 8.10 0.63
N ALA A 120 -17.94 8.75 -0.23
CA ALA A 120 -18.71 9.92 0.15
C ALA A 120 -19.82 9.62 1.19
N GLN A 121 -20.19 8.34 1.40
CA GLN A 121 -21.18 7.93 2.39
C GLN A 121 -20.57 7.76 3.79
N LEU A 122 -19.24 7.70 3.91
CA LEU A 122 -18.54 7.44 5.17
C LEU A 122 -18.47 8.72 6.02
N PRO A 123 -19.09 8.78 7.22
CA PRO A 123 -19.00 9.97 8.08
C PRO A 123 -17.57 10.38 8.42
N ASN A 124 -16.65 9.41 8.60
CA ASN A 124 -15.27 9.68 8.97
C ASN A 124 -14.40 10.14 7.77
N TRP A 125 -14.92 10.12 6.54
CA TRP A 125 -14.27 10.71 5.37
C TRP A 125 -13.93 12.19 5.55
N ARG A 126 -14.67 12.91 6.39
CA ARG A 126 -14.43 14.32 6.75
C ARG A 126 -13.09 14.56 7.44
N TYR A 127 -12.52 13.55 8.10
CA TYR A 127 -11.27 13.66 8.85
C TYR A 127 -10.02 13.39 7.97
N VAL A 128 -10.22 12.78 6.80
CA VAL A 128 -9.12 12.40 5.89
C VAL A 128 -8.41 13.65 5.38
N ASP A 129 -7.09 13.61 5.39
CA ASP A 129 -6.24 14.67 4.84
C ASP A 129 -6.28 14.64 3.31
N LYS A 130 -6.89 15.67 2.72
CA LYS A 130 -7.05 15.82 1.27
C LYS A 130 -5.77 16.33 0.58
N LEU A 131 -4.73 16.67 1.33
CA LEU A 131 -3.41 16.99 0.78
C LEU A 131 -2.63 15.71 0.41
N LEU A 132 -3.01 14.56 0.99
CA LEU A 132 -2.51 13.26 0.56
C LEU A 132 -3.13 12.87 -0.79
N PRO A 133 -2.47 12.03 -1.61
CA PRO A 133 -2.97 11.63 -2.94
C PRO A 133 -4.10 10.58 -2.83
N VAL A 134 -5.13 10.86 -2.00
CA VAL A 134 -6.25 9.94 -1.70
C VAL A 134 -7.28 9.82 -2.83
N SER A 135 -7.14 10.61 -3.89
CA SER A 135 -8.01 10.59 -5.07
C SER A 135 -7.47 9.70 -6.20
N SER A 136 -6.26 9.18 -6.04
CA SER A 136 -5.62 8.29 -7.01
C SER A 136 -4.83 7.19 -6.33
N ASP A 137 -4.85 5.99 -6.90
CA ASP A 137 -4.03 4.86 -6.49
C ASP A 137 -3.11 4.50 -7.65
N PHE A 138 -1.78 4.63 -7.47
CA PHE A 138 -0.76 4.50 -8.52
C PHE A 138 -1.18 5.18 -9.84
N SER A 139 -1.56 6.45 -9.78
CA SER A 139 -2.07 7.24 -10.91
C SER A 139 -3.45 6.81 -11.46
N GLU A 140 -4.09 5.77 -10.94
CA GLU A 140 -5.46 5.38 -11.30
C GLU A 140 -6.48 6.14 -10.45
N PRO A 141 -7.45 6.88 -11.03
CA PRO A 141 -8.46 7.60 -10.24
C PRO A 141 -9.31 6.65 -9.40
N THR A 142 -9.42 6.90 -8.08
CA THR A 142 -10.18 6.07 -7.14
C THR A 142 -11.69 6.15 -7.36
N LEU A 143 -12.19 7.30 -7.81
CA LEU A 143 -13.62 7.56 -8.07
C LEU A 143 -14.54 7.20 -6.89
N GLY A 144 -14.01 7.17 -5.66
CA GLY A 144 -14.74 6.78 -4.47
C GLY A 144 -15.06 5.28 -4.35
N LEU A 145 -14.39 4.44 -5.15
CA LEU A 145 -14.56 2.98 -5.16
C LEU A 145 -13.72 2.28 -4.08
N GLU A 146 -12.78 2.99 -3.50
CA GLU A 146 -11.92 2.55 -2.41
C GLU A 146 -11.65 3.69 -1.43
N ALA A 147 -11.50 3.37 -0.15
CA ALA A 147 -11.24 4.32 0.92
C ALA A 147 -9.78 4.25 1.37
N PRO A 148 -9.06 5.39 1.52
CA PRO A 148 -7.68 5.37 1.99
C PRO A 148 -7.62 4.88 3.44
N TRP A 149 -6.58 4.12 3.78
CA TRP A 149 -6.44 3.55 5.12
C TRP A 149 -5.12 3.88 5.81
N GLY A 150 -4.02 3.93 5.07
CA GLY A 150 -2.71 4.27 5.61
C GLY A 150 -1.74 4.72 4.53
N VAL A 151 -0.55 5.15 4.96
CA VAL A 151 0.53 5.61 4.08
C VAL A 151 1.70 4.66 4.17
N GLY A 152 2.07 4.06 3.05
CA GLY A 152 3.27 3.24 2.93
C GLY A 152 4.41 3.98 2.25
N GLN A 153 5.65 3.72 2.69
CA GLN A 153 6.87 4.24 2.08
C GLN A 153 7.95 3.17 2.07
N LEU A 154 8.57 2.95 0.90
CA LEU A 154 9.73 2.08 0.82
C LEU A 154 10.89 2.71 1.57
N VAL A 155 11.34 2.02 2.59
CA VAL A 155 12.46 2.42 3.44
C VAL A 155 13.47 1.29 3.58
N PHE A 156 14.68 1.66 3.97
CA PHE A 156 15.77 0.75 4.21
C PHE A 156 16.10 0.72 5.71
N ILE A 157 16.50 -0.45 6.18
CA ILE A 157 16.75 -0.71 7.60
C ILE A 157 18.16 -1.30 7.74
N TYR A 158 18.95 -0.80 8.70
CA TYR A 158 20.32 -1.23 8.94
C TYR A 158 20.65 -1.24 10.44
N ASP A 159 21.75 -1.89 10.83
CA ASP A 159 22.28 -1.84 12.18
C ASP A 159 23.45 -0.83 12.27
N ARG A 160 23.32 0.20 13.12
CA ARG A 160 24.34 1.22 13.36
C ARG A 160 25.68 0.65 13.87
N ASN A 161 25.66 -0.55 14.43
CA ASN A 161 26.90 -1.24 14.84
C ASN A 161 27.65 -1.83 13.62
N THR A 162 26.97 -2.07 12.52
CA THR A 162 27.55 -2.61 11.28
C THR A 162 27.86 -1.51 10.27
N ILE A 163 26.94 -0.57 10.10
CA ILE A 163 27.05 0.52 9.12
C ILE A 163 27.01 1.86 9.85
N THR A 164 28.10 2.63 9.78
CA THR A 164 28.15 3.98 10.37
C THR A 164 27.38 5.00 9.54
N THR A 165 27.53 4.95 8.22
CA THR A 165 26.83 5.82 7.27
C THR A 165 26.17 4.93 6.22
N PRO A 166 24.84 4.81 6.22
CA PRO A 166 24.13 3.96 5.27
C PRO A 166 24.19 4.57 3.87
N PRO A 167 24.20 3.73 2.82
CA PRO A 167 24.15 4.20 1.43
C PRO A 167 22.80 4.85 1.14
N ASP A 168 22.81 6.14 0.77
CA ASP A 168 21.60 6.97 0.61
C ASP A 168 21.17 7.15 -0.86
N SER A 169 21.77 6.36 -1.76
CA SER A 169 21.40 6.27 -3.18
C SER A 169 21.57 4.85 -3.70
N PHE A 170 20.91 4.51 -4.81
CA PHE A 170 21.09 3.19 -5.43
C PHE A 170 22.50 2.98 -5.96
N SER A 171 23.17 4.05 -6.41
CA SER A 171 24.59 3.98 -6.79
C SER A 171 25.49 3.67 -5.58
N ALA A 172 25.28 4.36 -4.46
CA ALA A 172 26.01 4.09 -3.22
C ALA A 172 25.69 2.69 -2.65
N LEU A 173 24.44 2.21 -2.80
CA LEU A 173 24.06 0.86 -2.41
C LEU A 173 24.80 -0.20 -3.22
N LEU A 174 24.98 0.02 -4.53
CA LEU A 174 25.78 -0.88 -5.37
C LEU A 174 27.26 -0.87 -4.97
N GLU A 175 27.84 0.31 -4.71
CA GLU A 175 29.23 0.44 -4.22
C GLU A 175 29.39 -0.30 -2.89
N TYR A 176 28.46 -0.13 -1.96
CA TYR A 176 28.44 -0.87 -0.69
C TYR A 176 28.40 -2.39 -0.93
N ALA A 177 27.50 -2.86 -1.80
CA ALA A 177 27.37 -4.28 -2.12
C ALA A 177 28.65 -4.87 -2.74
N GLN A 178 29.37 -4.10 -3.56
CA GLN A 178 30.65 -4.52 -4.13
C GLN A 178 31.80 -4.60 -3.08
N GLN A 179 31.77 -3.71 -2.07
CA GLN A 179 32.74 -3.72 -0.97
C GLN A 179 32.39 -4.78 0.10
N HIS A 180 31.10 -5.12 0.23
CA HIS A 180 30.56 -6.11 1.18
C HIS A 180 29.75 -7.18 0.44
N PRO A 181 30.40 -8.08 -0.33
CA PRO A 181 29.68 -9.13 -1.07
C PRO A 181 28.81 -9.98 -0.18
N GLN A 182 27.70 -10.47 -0.69
CA GLN A 182 26.70 -11.34 -0.01
C GLN A 182 25.89 -10.62 1.09
N LYS A 183 25.99 -9.29 1.23
CA LYS A 183 25.36 -8.54 2.31
C LYS A 183 24.11 -7.75 1.91
N ILE A 184 23.80 -7.68 0.63
CA ILE A 184 22.63 -6.98 0.09
C ILE A 184 21.74 -7.95 -0.69
N SER A 185 20.44 -7.82 -0.51
CA SER A 185 19.43 -8.48 -1.34
C SER A 185 18.10 -7.71 -1.27
N TYR A 186 17.15 -8.12 -2.09
CA TYR A 186 15.77 -7.65 -2.09
C TYR A 186 14.84 -8.82 -2.46
N PRO A 187 13.55 -8.81 -2.10
CA PRO A 187 12.61 -9.84 -2.52
C PRO A 187 12.45 -9.84 -4.03
N LYS A 188 12.40 -11.03 -4.64
CA LYS A 188 12.22 -11.10 -6.10
C LYS A 188 10.80 -10.71 -6.51
N PRO A 189 10.61 -10.04 -7.68
CA PRO A 189 9.27 -9.91 -8.29
C PRO A 189 8.60 -11.29 -8.49
N PRO A 190 7.27 -11.41 -8.37
CA PRO A 190 6.31 -10.31 -8.23
C PRO A 190 6.07 -9.85 -6.78
N ALA A 191 6.86 -10.28 -5.79
CA ALA A 191 6.68 -9.82 -4.41
C ALA A 191 6.67 -8.29 -4.34
N PHE A 192 5.68 -7.72 -3.63
CA PHE A 192 5.44 -6.28 -3.53
C PHE A 192 6.70 -5.47 -3.21
N HIS A 193 7.47 -5.87 -2.17
CA HIS A 193 8.71 -5.19 -1.80
C HIS A 193 9.78 -5.26 -2.89
N GLY A 194 9.84 -6.37 -3.62
CA GLY A 194 10.77 -6.54 -4.73
C GLY A 194 10.47 -5.61 -5.88
N VAL A 195 9.22 -5.56 -6.31
CA VAL A 195 8.80 -4.64 -7.38
C VAL A 195 8.96 -3.19 -6.95
N SER A 196 8.67 -2.88 -5.69
CA SER A 196 8.89 -1.53 -5.14
C SER A 196 10.37 -1.13 -5.16
N PHE A 197 11.27 -2.08 -4.85
CA PHE A 197 12.72 -1.87 -5.01
C PHE A 197 13.09 -1.55 -6.46
N LEU A 198 12.59 -2.32 -7.44
CA LEU A 198 12.84 -2.06 -8.87
C LEU A 198 12.32 -0.68 -9.30
N LYS A 199 11.11 -0.32 -8.88
CA LYS A 199 10.50 0.98 -9.21
C LYS A 199 11.31 2.14 -8.61
N ALA A 200 11.70 2.04 -7.34
CA ALA A 200 12.50 3.06 -6.68
C ALA A 200 13.88 3.22 -7.34
N ALA A 201 14.55 2.11 -7.66
CA ALA A 201 15.81 2.13 -8.38
C ALA A 201 15.66 2.75 -9.78
N LEU A 202 14.64 2.37 -10.54
CA LEU A 202 14.37 2.93 -11.86
C LEU A 202 14.12 4.44 -11.81
N LEU A 203 13.30 4.90 -10.86
CA LEU A 203 13.02 6.33 -10.66
C LEU A 203 14.31 7.11 -10.41
N GLU A 204 15.17 6.66 -9.49
CA GLU A 204 16.41 7.35 -9.18
C GLU A 204 17.42 7.28 -10.35
N LEU A 205 17.65 6.10 -10.91
CA LEU A 205 18.60 5.89 -12.00
C LEU A 205 18.23 6.59 -13.31
N THR A 206 16.98 7.06 -13.42
CA THR A 206 16.48 7.82 -14.57
C THR A 206 16.11 9.26 -14.23
N ASP A 207 16.51 9.74 -13.05
CA ASP A 207 16.23 11.10 -12.56
C ASP A 207 14.72 11.43 -12.62
N ASN A 208 13.89 10.52 -12.11
CA ASN A 208 12.43 10.63 -12.11
C ASN A 208 11.83 10.88 -13.49
N ASN A 209 12.26 10.14 -14.50
CA ASN A 209 11.82 10.33 -15.89
C ASN A 209 10.28 10.46 -15.99
N PRO A 210 9.75 11.56 -16.55
CA PRO A 210 8.30 11.80 -16.62
C PRO A 210 7.49 10.71 -17.36
N GLN A 211 8.14 9.93 -18.21
CA GLN A 211 7.48 8.82 -18.90
C GLN A 211 7.06 7.69 -17.93
N LEU A 212 7.70 7.59 -16.76
CA LEU A 212 7.35 6.60 -15.75
C LEU A 212 5.95 6.83 -15.16
N TYR A 213 5.44 8.07 -15.24
CA TYR A 213 4.09 8.43 -14.75
C TYR A 213 3.01 8.33 -15.83
N ARG A 214 3.33 7.76 -16.99
CA ARG A 214 2.40 7.48 -18.09
C ARG A 214 2.37 5.97 -18.35
N ALA A 215 1.32 5.53 -19.05
CA ALA A 215 1.26 4.13 -19.48
C ALA A 215 2.52 3.72 -20.24
N VAL A 216 3.03 2.53 -19.95
CA VAL A 216 4.24 2.02 -20.60
C VAL A 216 4.03 1.94 -22.12
N ASP A 217 5.00 2.44 -22.87
CA ASP A 217 5.10 2.24 -24.32
C ASP A 217 6.22 1.23 -24.59
N ASN A 218 5.87 0.09 -25.18
CA ASN A 218 6.81 -0.96 -25.50
C ASN A 218 7.99 -0.50 -26.38
N LYS A 219 7.80 0.56 -27.19
CA LYS A 219 8.85 1.11 -28.06
C LYS A 219 9.96 1.80 -27.27
N ILE A 220 9.64 2.35 -26.11
CA ILE A 220 10.59 3.10 -25.27
C ILE A 220 10.97 2.37 -23.98
N PHE A 221 10.22 1.33 -23.62
CA PHE A 221 10.43 0.55 -22.39
C PHE A 221 11.89 0.13 -22.21
N GLN A 222 12.45 -0.55 -23.22
CA GLN A 222 13.83 -1.03 -23.15
C GLN A 222 14.84 0.10 -22.95
N LYS A 223 14.63 1.25 -23.58
CA LYS A 223 15.53 2.42 -23.44
C LYS A 223 15.44 3.03 -22.04
N ILE A 224 14.23 3.19 -21.51
CA ILE A 224 14.02 3.82 -20.20
C ILE A 224 14.48 2.88 -19.08
N SER A 225 14.21 1.57 -19.19
CA SER A 225 14.58 0.59 -18.17
C SER A 225 16.03 0.11 -18.24
N ALA A 226 16.77 0.42 -19.31
CA ALA A 226 18.15 -0.03 -19.48
C ALA A 226 19.09 0.29 -18.29
N PRO A 227 19.05 1.48 -17.65
CA PRO A 227 19.88 1.76 -16.48
C PRO A 227 19.58 0.82 -15.30
N LEU A 228 18.31 0.45 -15.09
CA LEU A 228 17.93 -0.50 -14.05
C LEU A 228 18.53 -1.88 -14.29
N TRP A 229 18.44 -2.40 -15.51
CA TRP A 229 18.98 -3.72 -15.82
C TRP A 229 20.51 -3.75 -15.70
N ALA A 230 21.20 -2.73 -16.17
CA ALA A 230 22.64 -2.60 -16.00
C ALA A 230 23.06 -2.49 -14.51
N TYR A 231 22.22 -1.87 -13.68
CA TYR A 231 22.40 -1.83 -12.23
C TYR A 231 22.20 -3.22 -11.60
N LEU A 232 21.10 -3.91 -11.95
CA LEU A 232 20.77 -5.24 -11.40
C LEU A 232 21.80 -6.30 -11.80
N ASP A 233 22.28 -6.28 -13.04
CA ASP A 233 23.35 -7.20 -13.50
C ASP A 233 24.59 -7.10 -12.59
N LYS A 234 24.99 -5.89 -12.22
CA LYS A 234 26.10 -5.67 -11.30
C LYS A 234 25.79 -6.04 -9.87
N LEU A 235 24.57 -5.71 -9.40
CA LEU A 235 24.15 -6.02 -8.04
C LEU A 235 24.05 -7.53 -7.82
N HIS A 236 23.43 -8.27 -8.72
CA HIS A 236 23.24 -9.73 -8.59
C HIS A 236 24.57 -10.48 -8.55
N ALA A 237 25.60 -9.99 -9.25
CA ALA A 237 26.92 -10.61 -9.22
C ALA A 237 27.56 -10.63 -7.81
N VAL A 238 27.15 -9.74 -6.90
CA VAL A 238 27.69 -9.60 -5.54
C VAL A 238 26.61 -9.73 -4.45
N ALA A 239 25.34 -9.91 -4.81
CA ALA A 239 24.23 -10.00 -3.89
C ALA A 239 24.27 -11.28 -3.06
N TRP A 240 23.46 -11.33 -1.99
CA TRP A 240 23.26 -12.50 -1.15
C TRP A 240 22.97 -13.75 -2.03
N GLN A 241 23.58 -14.89 -1.67
CA GLN A 241 23.50 -16.14 -2.43
C GLN A 241 23.87 -15.96 -3.93
N ASN A 242 24.80 -15.02 -4.23
CA ASN A 242 25.26 -14.68 -5.61
C ASN A 242 24.08 -14.30 -6.54
N GLY A 243 23.02 -13.72 -6.00
CA GLY A 243 21.83 -13.37 -6.78
C GLY A 243 21.04 -14.56 -7.34
N GLN A 244 21.29 -15.77 -6.84
CA GLN A 244 20.57 -17.00 -7.24
C GLN A 244 19.35 -17.28 -6.36
N GLN A 245 19.32 -16.73 -5.15
CA GLN A 245 18.21 -16.79 -4.22
C GLN A 245 17.85 -15.39 -3.74
N PHE A 246 16.59 -15.21 -3.40
CA PHE A 246 16.04 -13.95 -2.96
C PHE A 246 15.11 -14.17 -1.78
N PRO A 247 15.06 -13.23 -0.81
CA PRO A 247 14.06 -13.26 0.24
C PRO A 247 12.64 -13.28 -0.33
N ALA A 248 11.71 -13.92 0.34
CA ALA A 248 10.32 -14.01 -0.12
C ALA A 248 9.57 -12.67 0.03
N ASN A 249 9.91 -11.88 1.06
CA ASN A 249 9.25 -10.60 1.35
C ASN A 249 10.12 -9.70 2.25
N GLY A 250 9.63 -8.49 2.57
CA GLY A 250 10.34 -7.54 3.45
C GLY A 250 10.60 -8.10 4.85
N GLY A 251 9.65 -8.82 5.43
CA GLY A 251 9.81 -9.45 6.76
C GLY A 251 10.97 -10.45 6.79
N GLU A 252 11.19 -11.21 5.71
CA GLU A 252 12.36 -12.09 5.61
C GLU A 252 13.66 -11.31 5.49
N THR A 253 13.69 -10.18 4.77
CA THR A 253 14.89 -9.33 4.74
C THR A 253 15.25 -8.82 6.13
N LEU A 254 14.24 -8.48 6.94
CA LEU A 254 14.43 -8.02 8.31
C LEU A 254 14.98 -9.12 9.20
N LYS A 255 14.47 -10.36 9.06
CA LYS A 255 15.01 -11.53 9.75
C LYS A 255 16.46 -11.81 9.36
N LEU A 256 16.79 -11.76 8.06
CA LEU A 256 18.15 -11.94 7.57
C LEU A 256 19.10 -10.84 8.05
N LEU A 257 18.62 -9.62 8.27
CA LEU A 257 19.37 -8.54 8.90
C LEU A 257 19.66 -8.87 10.37
N ASP A 258 18.66 -9.31 11.13
CA ASP A 258 18.83 -9.70 12.55
C ASP A 258 19.80 -10.88 12.70
N ASP A 259 19.71 -11.86 11.79
CA ASP A 259 20.61 -13.02 11.69
C ASP A 259 22.02 -12.65 11.12
N LYS A 260 22.30 -11.37 10.84
CA LYS A 260 23.57 -10.86 10.26
C LYS A 260 23.94 -11.45 8.89
N GLN A 261 22.96 -12.01 8.19
CA GLN A 261 23.16 -12.49 6.82
C GLN A 261 23.08 -11.33 5.81
N LEU A 262 22.19 -10.36 6.03
CA LEU A 262 22.16 -9.10 5.31
C LEU A 262 22.60 -7.96 6.23
N ASP A 263 23.13 -6.89 5.62
CA ASP A 263 23.45 -5.64 6.30
C ASP A 263 22.35 -4.58 6.13
N ILE A 264 21.49 -4.75 5.10
CA ILE A 264 20.36 -3.86 4.84
C ILE A 264 19.12 -4.70 4.52
N ALA A 265 18.04 -4.39 5.23
CA ALA A 265 16.70 -4.89 4.97
C ALA A 265 15.82 -3.80 4.37
N ILE A 266 14.64 -4.17 3.86
CA ILE A 266 13.65 -3.23 3.31
C ILE A 266 12.30 -3.42 3.99
N SER A 267 11.58 -2.31 4.14
CA SER A 267 10.20 -2.29 4.62
C SER A 267 9.37 -1.27 3.84
N PHE A 268 8.06 -1.40 3.92
CA PHE A 268 7.12 -0.39 3.42
C PHE A 268 6.42 0.37 4.56
N ASN A 269 6.83 0.13 5.81
CA ASN A 269 6.42 0.91 6.98
C ASN A 269 7.62 1.73 7.51
N PRO A 270 7.63 3.05 7.38
CA PRO A 270 8.75 3.89 7.84
C PRO A 270 8.96 3.86 9.36
N ASN A 271 8.00 3.36 10.13
CA ASN A 271 8.06 3.25 11.59
C ASN A 271 8.23 1.80 12.10
N GLU A 272 8.47 0.83 11.21
CA GLU A 272 8.57 -0.58 11.58
C GLU A 272 9.65 -0.84 12.63
N VAL A 273 10.82 -0.24 12.47
CA VAL A 273 11.93 -0.37 13.44
C VAL A 273 11.52 0.13 14.81
N ILE A 274 10.84 1.29 14.90
CA ILE A 274 10.43 1.87 16.18
C ILE A 274 9.42 0.94 16.87
N SER A 275 8.46 0.40 16.12
CA SER A 275 7.47 -0.55 16.64
C SER A 275 8.12 -1.85 17.07
N ALA A 276 9.03 -2.41 16.29
CA ALA A 276 9.75 -3.63 16.60
C ALA A 276 10.68 -3.48 17.82
N GLN A 277 11.32 -2.31 17.98
CA GLN A 277 12.12 -1.98 19.18
C GLN A 277 11.26 -1.84 20.43
N ALA A 278 10.06 -1.24 20.31
CA ALA A 278 9.12 -1.12 21.42
C ALA A 278 8.63 -2.50 21.90
N ASN A 279 8.50 -3.45 20.97
CA ASN A 279 8.09 -4.84 21.25
C ASN A 279 9.27 -5.77 21.59
N GLY A 280 10.51 -5.27 21.57
CA GLY A 280 11.71 -6.04 21.90
C GLY A 280 12.14 -7.06 20.83
N THR A 281 11.63 -6.93 19.59
CA THR A 281 11.94 -7.85 18.49
C THR A 281 13.11 -7.40 17.63
N LEU A 282 13.56 -6.14 17.75
CA LEU A 282 14.75 -5.62 17.10
C LEU A 282 15.69 -4.92 18.09
N ALA A 283 16.98 -4.99 17.80
CA ALA A 283 18.02 -4.32 18.58
C ALA A 283 17.85 -2.79 18.53
N LYS A 284 18.21 -2.09 19.62
CA LYS A 284 18.17 -0.61 19.70
C LYS A 284 19.12 0.08 18.72
N SER A 285 20.13 -0.62 18.24
CA SER A 285 21.07 -0.14 17.22
C SER A 285 20.48 -0.11 15.81
N THR A 286 19.36 -0.83 15.58
CA THR A 286 18.68 -0.84 14.28
C THR A 286 18.07 0.54 13.97
N ALA A 287 18.15 0.97 12.73
CA ALA A 287 17.64 2.26 12.28
C ALA A 287 17.01 2.18 10.89
N THR A 288 16.06 3.09 10.63
CA THR A 288 15.42 3.28 9.33
C THR A 288 16.02 4.49 8.62
N TYR A 289 16.18 4.41 7.30
CA TYR A 289 16.52 5.53 6.43
C TYR A 289 15.79 5.42 5.08
N ALA A 290 15.74 6.52 4.35
CA ALA A 290 15.29 6.56 2.96
C ALA A 290 16.42 7.04 2.06
N MET A 291 16.33 6.76 0.77
CA MET A 291 17.25 7.30 -0.22
C MET A 291 17.13 8.83 -0.28
N GLN A 292 18.21 9.53 -0.60
CA GLN A 292 18.24 11.00 -0.69
C GLN A 292 17.26 11.54 -1.74
N SER A 293 17.03 10.78 -2.82
CA SER A 293 16.02 11.07 -3.83
C SER A 293 14.61 11.13 -3.23
N GLY A 294 14.33 10.34 -2.20
CA GLY A 294 13.08 10.20 -1.46
C GLY A 294 12.63 8.75 -1.34
N ALA A 295 11.53 8.53 -0.63
CA ALA A 295 10.91 7.22 -0.44
C ALA A 295 9.76 7.04 -1.43
N LEU A 296 9.78 5.96 -2.20
CA LEU A 296 8.63 5.55 -3.01
C LEU A 296 7.42 5.38 -2.09
N SER A 297 6.35 6.12 -2.35
CA SER A 297 5.23 6.27 -1.42
C SER A 297 3.91 5.99 -2.09
N ASN A 298 3.03 5.29 -1.37
CA ASN A 298 1.65 5.10 -1.79
C ASN A 298 0.68 5.19 -0.61
N ILE A 299 -0.59 5.30 -0.94
CA ILE A 299 -1.69 5.06 -0.01
C ILE A 299 -2.12 3.61 -0.18
N HIS A 300 -2.39 2.90 0.90
CA HIS A 300 -3.10 1.65 0.82
C HIS A 300 -4.57 1.87 1.15
N PHE A 301 -5.43 1.12 0.46
CA PHE A 301 -6.86 1.37 0.40
C PHE A 301 -7.67 0.15 0.85
N LEU A 302 -8.95 0.41 1.14
CA LEU A 302 -9.95 -0.60 1.44
C LEU A 302 -11.04 -0.55 0.38
N ALA A 303 -11.32 -1.67 -0.26
CA ALA A 303 -12.33 -1.80 -1.31
C ALA A 303 -13.40 -2.83 -0.97
N ILE A 304 -14.59 -2.67 -1.55
CA ILE A 304 -15.73 -3.58 -1.40
C ILE A 304 -16.05 -4.18 -2.77
N PRO A 305 -16.03 -5.52 -2.94
CA PRO A 305 -16.41 -6.16 -4.20
C PRO A 305 -17.89 -5.97 -4.54
N TRP A 306 -18.22 -6.16 -5.84
CA TRP A 306 -19.60 -5.98 -6.34
C TRP A 306 -20.60 -6.97 -5.73
N ASN A 307 -20.15 -8.17 -5.35
CA ASN A 307 -20.96 -9.27 -4.85
C ASN A 307 -20.82 -9.53 -3.35
N ALA A 308 -20.21 -8.60 -2.60
CA ALA A 308 -19.97 -8.73 -1.16
C ALA A 308 -21.25 -9.09 -0.41
N SER A 309 -21.21 -10.13 0.43
CA SER A 309 -22.36 -10.65 1.17
C SER A 309 -22.82 -9.74 2.31
N ALA A 310 -21.92 -8.94 2.87
CA ALA A 310 -22.11 -8.07 4.04
C ALA A 310 -21.70 -6.63 3.72
N ARG A 311 -22.31 -6.03 2.70
CA ARG A 311 -21.93 -4.69 2.22
C ARG A 311 -22.06 -3.61 3.29
N GLU A 312 -23.17 -3.59 4.02
CA GLU A 312 -23.40 -2.60 5.09
C GLU A 312 -22.39 -2.79 6.23
N GLY A 313 -22.10 -4.03 6.61
CA GLY A 313 -21.05 -4.36 7.58
C GLY A 313 -19.67 -3.90 7.10
N ALA A 314 -19.35 -4.06 5.82
CA ALA A 314 -18.10 -3.57 5.23
C ALA A 314 -18.03 -2.04 5.27
N LEU A 315 -19.11 -1.32 4.96
CA LEU A 315 -19.17 0.14 5.09
C LEU A 315 -18.91 0.61 6.52
N VAL A 316 -19.57 -0.05 7.51
CA VAL A 316 -19.38 0.26 8.94
C VAL A 316 -17.94 -0.05 9.36
N ALA A 317 -17.37 -1.18 8.94
CA ALA A 317 -15.99 -1.55 9.25
C ALA A 317 -14.99 -0.54 8.66
N ILE A 318 -15.15 -0.16 7.39
CA ILE A 318 -14.27 0.83 6.75
C ILE A 318 -14.40 2.19 7.43
N ASN A 319 -15.63 2.63 7.74
CA ASN A 319 -15.82 3.89 8.46
C ASN A 319 -15.17 3.88 9.84
N PHE A 320 -15.28 2.77 10.59
CA PHE A 320 -14.59 2.60 11.88
C PHE A 320 -13.06 2.65 11.70
N LEU A 321 -12.50 1.92 10.72
CA LEU A 321 -11.07 1.93 10.45
C LEU A 321 -10.53 3.31 10.03
N LEU A 322 -11.40 4.20 9.55
CA LEU A 322 -11.12 5.63 9.30
C LEU A 322 -11.41 6.54 10.50
N SER A 323 -11.87 6.01 11.63
CA SER A 323 -12.14 6.84 12.81
C SER A 323 -10.84 7.37 13.44
N PRO A 324 -10.90 8.51 14.16
CA PRO A 324 -9.77 8.98 14.96
C PRO A 324 -9.23 7.94 15.95
N GLU A 325 -10.13 7.14 16.55
CA GLU A 325 -9.78 6.04 17.46
C GLU A 325 -8.94 4.98 16.74
N ALA A 326 -9.46 4.42 15.64
CA ALA A 326 -8.81 3.33 14.92
C ALA A 326 -7.50 3.78 14.25
N GLN A 327 -7.45 4.99 13.72
CA GLN A 327 -6.25 5.57 13.12
C GLN A 327 -5.18 5.91 14.18
N SER A 328 -5.58 6.39 15.37
CA SER A 328 -4.65 6.59 16.49
C SER A 328 -4.07 5.27 16.98
N LYS A 329 -4.90 4.22 17.08
CA LYS A 329 -4.46 2.89 17.47
C LYS A 329 -3.53 2.25 16.42
N LYS A 330 -3.84 2.44 15.14
CA LYS A 330 -3.03 1.96 14.02
C LYS A 330 -1.66 2.64 13.97
N GLY A 331 -1.65 3.96 14.12
CA GLY A 331 -0.43 4.77 14.14
C GLY A 331 0.36 4.71 15.45
N ASP A 332 -0.14 4.03 16.49
CA ASP A 332 0.59 3.86 17.73
C ASP A 332 1.86 3.03 17.49
N LEU A 333 3.02 3.64 17.82
CA LEU A 333 4.33 3.05 17.60
C LEU A 333 4.56 1.76 18.40
N ALA A 334 3.78 1.53 19.46
CA ALA A 334 3.79 0.28 20.22
C ALA A 334 2.83 -0.80 19.66
N VAL A 335 2.06 -0.48 18.61
CA VAL A 335 1.08 -1.39 17.99
C VAL A 335 1.49 -1.77 16.58
N TRP A 336 1.42 -0.81 15.64
CA TRP A 336 1.82 -1.05 14.25
C TRP A 336 2.68 0.10 13.70
N GLY A 337 2.42 1.36 14.12
CA GLY A 337 3.18 2.53 13.66
C GLY A 337 2.87 2.92 12.22
N ASP A 338 1.78 2.42 11.62
CA ASP A 338 1.39 2.77 10.26
C ASP A 338 0.88 4.21 10.19
N PRO A 339 1.47 5.09 9.36
CA PRO A 339 1.09 6.49 9.30
C PRO A 339 -0.38 6.68 8.92
N THR A 340 -1.02 7.63 9.60
CA THR A 340 -2.44 7.93 9.40
C THR A 340 -2.72 8.62 8.07
N VAL A 341 -3.91 8.39 7.53
CA VAL A 341 -4.48 9.17 6.41
C VAL A 341 -5.33 10.35 6.90
N LEU A 342 -5.48 10.52 8.21
CA LEU A 342 -6.23 11.64 8.78
C LEU A 342 -5.34 12.87 8.96
N GLN A 343 -5.95 14.05 8.95
CA GLN A 343 -5.29 15.27 9.39
C GLN A 343 -4.78 15.06 10.83
N LYS A 344 -3.53 15.44 11.10
CA LYS A 344 -2.82 15.18 12.37
C LYS A 344 -3.55 15.64 13.64
N GLN A 345 -4.43 16.62 13.54
CA GLN A 345 -5.23 17.10 14.66
C GLN A 345 -6.24 16.08 15.18
N TYR A 346 -6.66 15.12 14.35
CA TYR A 346 -7.67 14.12 14.72
C TYR A 346 -7.07 12.82 15.29
N VAL A 347 -5.78 12.62 15.24
CA VAL A 347 -5.11 11.47 15.89
C VAL A 347 -4.48 11.87 17.22
N THR A 348 -4.24 10.89 18.09
CA THR A 348 -3.72 11.09 19.44
C THR A 348 -2.47 10.24 19.71
N GLY A 349 -1.82 10.46 20.85
CA GLY A 349 -0.71 9.64 21.30
C GLY A 349 0.51 9.64 20.37
N SER A 350 1.18 8.49 20.26
CA SER A 350 2.38 8.32 19.43
C SER A 350 2.09 8.31 17.93
N ALA A 351 0.83 8.13 17.50
CA ALA A 351 0.42 8.27 16.12
C ALA A 351 0.71 9.67 15.53
N LYS A 352 0.74 10.72 16.36
CA LYS A 352 1.19 12.07 15.96
C LYS A 352 2.67 12.13 15.59
N LYS A 353 3.46 11.18 16.07
CA LYS A 353 4.93 11.13 15.96
C LYS A 353 5.41 10.18 14.86
N THR A 354 4.49 9.57 14.11
CA THR A 354 4.87 8.72 12.98
C THR A 354 5.70 9.51 11.98
N THR A 355 6.80 8.90 11.55
CA THR A 355 7.74 9.50 10.59
C THR A 355 7.23 9.27 9.18
N LEU A 356 7.35 10.30 8.34
CA LEU A 356 7.27 10.22 6.89
C LEU A 356 8.50 10.89 6.30
N PHE A 357 9.11 10.23 5.33
CA PHE A 357 10.21 10.77 4.53
C PHE A 357 9.68 11.60 3.35
N LYS A 358 10.57 12.28 2.63
CA LYS A 358 10.21 12.94 1.37
C LYS A 358 9.62 11.90 0.42
N SER A 359 8.37 12.10 -0.01
CA SER A 359 7.65 11.15 -0.87
C SER A 359 8.05 11.29 -2.34
N ILE A 360 8.20 10.15 -3.00
CA ILE A 360 8.20 10.02 -4.46
C ILE A 360 6.94 9.24 -4.84
N PRO A 361 6.14 9.71 -5.79
CA PRO A 361 4.93 9.01 -6.21
C PRO A 361 5.25 7.73 -6.98
N GLU A 362 4.33 6.77 -6.92
CA GLU A 362 4.40 5.53 -7.68
C GLU A 362 4.36 5.80 -9.20
N PRO A 363 5.14 5.06 -10.01
CA PRO A 363 4.97 5.05 -11.46
C PRO A 363 3.57 4.58 -11.88
N HIS A 364 3.22 4.83 -13.13
CA HIS A 364 1.98 4.29 -13.68
C HIS A 364 1.95 2.75 -13.56
N PRO A 365 0.82 2.13 -13.15
CA PRO A 365 0.74 0.69 -12.82
C PRO A 365 1.26 -0.25 -13.92
N SER A 366 1.16 0.13 -15.21
CA SER A 366 1.67 -0.67 -16.31
C SER A 366 3.19 -0.88 -16.30
N TRP A 367 3.95 -0.01 -15.62
CA TRP A 367 5.39 -0.21 -15.45
C TRP A 367 5.69 -1.36 -14.50
N GLN A 368 4.87 -1.56 -13.48
CA GLN A 368 5.02 -2.70 -12.58
C GLN A 368 4.97 -4.02 -13.36
N THR A 369 3.89 -4.27 -14.10
CA THR A 369 3.73 -5.49 -14.90
C THR A 369 4.88 -5.66 -15.92
N ALA A 370 5.30 -4.57 -16.59
CA ALA A 370 6.38 -4.65 -17.56
C ALA A 370 7.74 -4.99 -16.91
N LEU A 371 8.02 -4.42 -15.73
CA LEU A 371 9.24 -4.70 -14.97
C LEU A 371 9.26 -6.13 -14.44
N GLU A 372 8.14 -6.64 -13.94
CA GLU A 372 8.01 -8.03 -13.47
C GLU A 372 8.29 -9.03 -14.58
N LEU A 373 7.66 -8.84 -15.75
CA LEU A 373 7.86 -9.70 -16.92
C LEU A 373 9.31 -9.67 -17.41
N GLU A 374 9.92 -8.48 -17.52
CA GLU A 374 11.29 -8.37 -17.98
C GLU A 374 12.29 -8.92 -16.94
N TRP A 375 12.03 -8.73 -15.64
CA TRP A 375 12.83 -9.31 -14.57
C TRP A 375 12.79 -10.85 -14.63
N GLN A 376 11.58 -11.42 -14.75
CA GLN A 376 11.40 -12.86 -14.87
C GLN A 376 12.12 -13.44 -16.09
N LYS A 377 12.09 -12.72 -17.22
CA LYS A 377 12.79 -13.11 -18.45
C LYS A 377 14.30 -13.10 -18.28
N ARG A 378 14.86 -12.15 -17.52
CA ARG A 378 16.32 -11.99 -17.36
C ARG A 378 16.89 -12.87 -16.26
N TYR A 379 16.17 -13.00 -15.14
CA TYR A 379 16.68 -13.57 -13.90
C TYR A 379 15.77 -14.66 -13.30
N GLY A 380 14.65 -15.00 -13.97
CA GLY A 380 13.76 -16.07 -13.54
C GLY A 380 14.40 -17.43 -13.83
N PHE A 381 14.77 -18.13 -12.75
CA PHE A 381 15.32 -19.49 -12.80
C PHE A 381 14.23 -20.50 -12.46
#